data_fd36c95d4b030226eb6f9357b1969e3a
#
_entry.id   fd36c95d4b030226eb6f9357b1969e3a
#
_cell.length_a   1.000
_cell.length_b   1.000
_cell.length_c   1.000
_cell.angle_alpha   90.00
_cell.angle_beta   90.00
_cell.angle_gamma   90.00
#
_symmetry.space_group_name_H-M   'P 1'
#
loop_
_entity.id
_entity.type
_entity.pdbx_description
1 polymer ?
#
loop_
_entity_poly.entity_id
_entity_poly.type
_entity_poly.pdbx_seq_one_letter_code
_entity_poly.pdbx_strand_id
1 'polypeptide(L)'
;MKWQLIPSSRVIPQGHMAYDAELFKAFQMDSNPILRFFFFPKSTFTLGRLEARRIPLGKLPFPYEIRPTGGRSVLHGEGDLCYAIVASKDD
;
A
#
# COMPACT_ATOMS: atom_id res chain seq x y z
N MET A 1 -7.56 -14.84 18.27
CA MET A 1 -7.54 -13.91 17.12
C MET A 1 -6.88 -14.61 15.95
N LYS A 2 -7.45 -14.48 14.78
CA LYS A 2 -6.90 -15.08 13.56
C LYS A 2 -6.55 -13.97 12.58
N TRP A 3 -5.33 -14.02 12.05
CA TRP A 3 -4.91 -13.12 11.01
C TRP A 3 -5.43 -13.57 9.65
N GLN A 4 -5.85 -12.62 8.84
CA GLN A 4 -6.14 -12.86 7.42
C GLN A 4 -4.88 -12.59 6.63
N LEU A 5 -4.41 -13.58 5.88
CA LEU A 5 -3.21 -13.45 5.08
C LEU A 5 -3.57 -13.26 3.61
N ILE A 6 -3.05 -12.20 3.00
CA ILE A 6 -3.17 -11.99 1.56
C ILE A 6 -1.76 -12.15 0.97
N PRO A 7 -1.52 -13.24 0.24
CA PRO A 7 -0.17 -13.55 -0.24
C PRO A 7 0.23 -12.68 -1.43
N SER A 8 1.53 -12.61 -1.68
CA SER A 8 2.08 -11.82 -2.78
C SER A 8 1.66 -12.32 -4.17
N SER A 9 1.18 -13.55 -4.26
CA SER A 9 0.67 -14.11 -5.51
C SER A 9 -0.69 -13.54 -5.92
N ARG A 10 -1.38 -12.82 -5.03
CA ARG A 10 -2.68 -12.22 -5.34
C ARG A 10 -2.51 -11.13 -6.40
N VAL A 11 -3.28 -11.23 -7.48
CA VAL A 11 -3.29 -10.19 -8.52
C VAL A 11 -4.19 -9.03 -8.05
N ILE A 12 -3.65 -7.82 -8.10
CA ILE A 12 -4.33 -6.60 -7.65
C ILE A 12 -4.41 -5.62 -8.83
N PRO A 13 -5.49 -5.67 -9.63
CA PRO A 13 -5.56 -4.87 -10.86
C PRO A 13 -5.61 -3.35 -10.63
N GLN A 14 -6.15 -2.90 -9.49
CA GLN A 14 -6.29 -1.47 -9.20
C GLN A 14 -5.00 -0.81 -8.70
N GLY A 15 -3.93 -1.58 -8.47
CA GLY A 15 -2.71 -1.09 -7.87
C GLY A 15 -2.69 -1.31 -6.35
N HIS A 16 -1.47 -1.43 -5.81
CA HIS A 16 -1.30 -1.85 -4.41
C HIS A 16 -1.78 -0.80 -3.42
N MET A 17 -1.52 0.47 -3.68
CA MET A 17 -1.90 1.52 -2.73
C MET A 17 -3.40 1.76 -2.72
N ALA A 18 -4.06 1.66 -3.87
CA ALA A 18 -5.52 1.72 -3.94
C ALA A 18 -6.15 0.54 -3.20
N TYR A 19 -5.57 -0.64 -3.32
CA TYR A 19 -6.05 -1.82 -2.61
C TYR A 19 -5.87 -1.67 -1.09
N ASP A 20 -4.73 -1.16 -0.64
CA ASP A 20 -4.52 -0.87 0.79
C ASP A 20 -5.58 0.10 1.31
N ALA A 21 -5.89 1.14 0.56
CA ALA A 21 -6.92 2.09 0.94
C ALA A 21 -8.29 1.43 1.06
N GLU A 22 -8.63 0.52 0.14
CA GLU A 22 -9.88 -0.23 0.19
C GLU A 22 -9.95 -1.13 1.43
N LEU A 23 -8.85 -1.83 1.74
CA LEU A 23 -8.79 -2.69 2.92
C LEU A 23 -8.97 -1.89 4.19
N PHE A 24 -8.31 -0.75 4.29
CA PHE A 24 -8.42 0.12 5.45
C PHE A 24 -9.84 0.65 5.62
N LYS A 25 -10.45 1.08 4.53
CA LYS A 25 -11.79 1.64 4.54
C LYS A 25 -12.85 0.60 4.93
N ALA A 26 -12.67 -0.64 4.49
CA ALA A 26 -13.61 -1.72 4.77
C ALA A 26 -13.39 -2.36 6.15
N PHE A 27 -12.25 -2.13 6.79
CA PHE A 27 -11.91 -2.75 8.06
C PHE A 27 -12.83 -2.25 9.17
N GLN A 28 -13.33 -3.20 9.97
CA GLN A 28 -14.13 -2.91 11.17
C GLN A 28 -13.36 -3.34 12.41
N MET A 29 -13.60 -2.66 13.52
CA MET A 29 -12.83 -2.86 14.76
C MET A 29 -12.88 -4.28 15.28
N ASP A 30 -13.94 -5.02 14.98
CA ASP A 30 -14.09 -6.43 15.37
C ASP A 30 -13.64 -7.41 14.29
N SER A 31 -13.15 -6.91 13.18
CA SER A 31 -12.61 -7.76 12.11
C SER A 31 -11.29 -8.39 12.53
N ASN A 32 -10.97 -9.52 11.93
CA ASN A 32 -9.64 -10.09 12.07
C ASN A 32 -8.60 -9.20 11.41
N PRO A 33 -7.43 -9.02 12.00
CA PRO A 33 -6.39 -8.22 11.39
C PRO A 33 -5.90 -8.83 10.08
N ILE A 34 -5.43 -7.97 9.19
CA ILE A 34 -4.99 -8.36 7.84
C ILE A 34 -3.50 -8.11 7.73
N LEU A 35 -2.79 -9.11 7.21
CA LEU A 35 -1.39 -8.98 6.81
C LEU A 35 -1.32 -9.35 5.34
N ARG A 36 -0.84 -8.42 4.52
CA ARG A 36 -0.63 -8.74 3.11
C ARG A 36 0.79 -8.47 2.68
N PHE A 37 1.26 -9.28 1.74
CA PHE A 37 2.56 -9.14 1.11
C PHE A 37 2.38 -8.83 -0.36
N PHE A 38 3.28 -8.02 -0.90
CA PHE A 38 3.19 -7.66 -2.32
C PHE A 38 4.53 -7.20 -2.86
N PHE A 39 4.63 -7.18 -4.19
CA PHE A 39 5.77 -6.66 -4.93
C PHE A 39 5.25 -5.69 -5.98
N PHE A 40 6.05 -4.69 -6.28
CA PHE A 40 5.80 -3.87 -7.47
C PHE A 40 6.51 -4.54 -8.65
N PRO A 41 5.84 -4.74 -9.79
CA PRO A 41 6.45 -5.40 -10.95
C PRO A 41 7.52 -4.54 -11.63
N LYS A 42 7.52 -3.24 -11.39
CA LYS A 42 8.49 -2.28 -11.87
C LYS A 42 8.87 -1.35 -10.75
N SER A 43 10.05 -0.72 -10.86
CA SER A 43 10.41 0.34 -9.91
C SER A 43 9.30 1.38 -9.86
N THR A 44 8.79 1.65 -8.68
CA THR A 44 7.60 2.49 -8.47
C THR A 44 7.82 3.40 -7.28
N PHE A 45 7.52 4.69 -7.43
CA PHE A 45 7.44 5.59 -6.29
C PHE A 45 6.10 5.40 -5.58
N THR A 46 6.14 5.37 -4.25
CA THR A 46 4.92 5.63 -3.48
C THR A 46 5.09 6.97 -2.79
N LEU A 47 4.04 7.76 -2.83
CA LEU A 47 4.02 9.12 -2.28
C LEU A 47 3.10 9.17 -1.10
N GLY A 48 3.48 9.94 -0.08
CA GLY A 48 2.59 10.24 1.02
C GLY A 48 1.37 11.02 0.51
N ARG A 49 0.23 10.83 1.16
CA ARG A 49 -1.02 11.45 0.72
C ARG A 49 -0.93 12.97 0.62
N LEU A 50 -0.28 13.61 1.59
CA LEU A 50 -0.14 15.07 1.61
C LEU A 50 0.98 15.54 0.71
N GLU A 51 2.06 14.78 0.62
CA GLU A 51 3.21 15.11 -0.24
C GLU A 51 2.80 15.12 -1.72
N ALA A 52 1.93 14.21 -2.12
CA ALA A 52 1.49 14.11 -3.51
C ALA A 52 0.87 15.40 -4.03
N ARG A 53 0.35 16.24 -3.14
CA ARG A 53 -0.25 17.53 -3.51
C ARG A 53 0.80 18.60 -3.87
N ARG A 54 2.08 18.35 -3.52
CA ARG A 54 3.17 19.32 -3.67
C ARG A 54 4.16 18.95 -4.77
N ILE A 55 3.99 17.78 -5.35
CA ILE A 55 4.95 17.25 -6.33
C ILE A 55 4.34 17.29 -7.72
N PRO A 56 5.12 17.70 -8.75
CA PRO A 56 4.65 17.64 -10.13
C PRO A 56 4.65 16.20 -10.63
N LEU A 57 3.55 15.49 -10.39
CA LEU A 57 3.44 14.05 -10.62
C LEU A 57 3.79 13.64 -12.06
N GLY A 58 3.44 14.44 -13.05
CA GLY A 58 3.73 14.14 -14.44
C GLY A 58 5.22 14.16 -14.81
N LYS A 59 6.09 14.62 -13.92
CA LYS A 59 7.53 14.71 -14.16
C LYS A 59 8.33 13.62 -13.45
N LEU A 60 7.65 12.70 -12.76
CA LEU A 60 8.35 11.62 -12.06
C LEU A 60 8.95 10.64 -13.08
N PRO A 61 10.20 10.18 -12.84
CA PRO A 61 10.88 9.28 -13.79
C PRO A 61 10.41 7.84 -13.74
N PHE A 62 9.61 7.48 -12.73
CA PHE A 62 9.08 6.14 -12.53
C PHE A 62 7.56 6.18 -12.37
N PRO A 63 6.88 5.06 -12.58
CA PRO A 63 5.48 4.95 -12.18
C PRO A 63 5.31 5.31 -10.70
N TYR A 64 4.16 5.83 -10.34
CA TYR A 64 3.90 6.18 -8.94
C TYR A 64 2.53 5.72 -8.50
N GLU A 65 2.39 5.56 -7.19
CA GLU A 65 1.11 5.34 -6.50
C GLU A 65 1.09 6.22 -5.26
N ILE A 66 -0.11 6.60 -4.83
CA ILE A 66 -0.28 7.46 -3.66
C ILE A 66 -0.76 6.60 -2.50
N ARG A 67 0.00 6.63 -1.40
CA ARG A 67 -0.38 5.89 -0.19
C ARG A 67 -1.59 6.54 0.48
N PRO A 68 -2.45 5.75 1.14
CA PRO A 68 -3.51 6.31 1.98
C PRO A 68 -2.98 6.97 3.25
N THR A 69 -1.69 6.78 3.54
CA THR A 69 -1.01 7.30 4.72
C THR A 69 -0.10 8.48 4.36
N GLY A 70 0.49 9.11 5.36
CA GLY A 70 1.40 10.23 5.16
C GLY A 70 2.82 9.81 4.83
N GLY A 71 3.75 10.70 5.07
CA GLY A 71 5.17 10.47 4.88
C GLY A 71 5.70 11.00 3.55
N ARG A 72 6.95 10.68 3.27
CA ARG A 72 7.65 11.13 2.08
C ARG A 72 7.69 10.04 1.01
N SER A 73 8.12 10.41 -0.19
CA SER A 73 8.25 9.46 -1.29
C SER A 73 9.26 8.37 -0.96
N VAL A 74 8.93 7.16 -1.41
CA VAL A 74 9.79 5.98 -1.30
C VAL A 74 9.86 5.33 -2.67
N LEU A 75 11.07 5.00 -3.12
CA LEU A 75 11.25 4.22 -4.35
C LEU A 75 11.30 2.75 -3.98
N HIS A 76 10.37 1.98 -4.54
CA HIS A 76 10.34 0.53 -4.39
C HIS A 76 10.96 -0.10 -5.63
N GLY A 77 12.02 -0.88 -5.45
CA GLY A 77 12.67 -1.60 -6.53
C GLY A 77 12.00 -2.92 -6.84
N GLU A 78 12.29 -3.46 -8.00
CA GLU A 78 11.86 -4.82 -8.35
C GLU A 78 12.46 -5.80 -7.34
N GLY A 79 11.65 -6.73 -6.87
CA GLY A 79 12.10 -7.74 -5.91
C GLY A 79 12.05 -7.29 -4.45
N ASP A 80 11.76 -6.03 -4.17
CA ASP A 80 11.55 -5.59 -2.79
C ASP A 80 10.24 -6.16 -2.27
N LEU A 81 10.30 -6.93 -1.20
CA LEU A 81 9.09 -7.44 -0.56
C LEU A 81 8.46 -6.34 0.29
N CYS A 82 7.24 -6.01 -0.03
CA CYS A 82 6.45 -5.03 0.72
C CYS A 82 5.38 -5.74 1.53
N TYR A 83 4.93 -5.10 2.61
CA TYR A 83 3.82 -5.63 3.38
C TYR A 83 2.93 -4.49 3.88
N ALA A 84 1.69 -4.84 4.18
CA ALA A 84 0.74 -3.93 4.82
C ALA A 84 0.01 -4.68 5.91
N ILE A 85 -0.25 -3.99 7.01
CA ILE A 85 -1.01 -4.49 8.15
C ILE A 85 -2.21 -3.58 8.34
N VAL A 86 -3.39 -4.17 8.42
CA VAL A 86 -4.61 -3.46 8.80
C VAL A 86 -5.16 -4.13 10.04
N ALA A 87 -5.21 -3.41 11.13
CA ALA A 87 -5.58 -3.96 12.43
C ALA A 87 -6.17 -2.87 13.31
N SER A 88 -6.92 -3.30 14.33
CA SER A 88 -7.30 -2.40 15.41
C SER A 88 -6.08 -2.10 16.27
N LYS A 89 -6.00 -0.91 16.83
CA LYS A 89 -4.90 -0.55 17.74
C LYS A 89 -4.87 -1.42 19.00
N ASP A 90 -5.95 -2.15 19.27
CA ASP A 90 -6.05 -3.05 20.41
C ASP A 90 -5.66 -4.50 20.07
N ASP A 91 -5.30 -4.76 18.83
CA ASP A 91 -4.88 -6.09 18.40
C ASP A 91 -3.47 -6.48 18.88
#